data_4d58f5807d9ee7cecf90d2a5c686028f
#
_entry.id   4d58f5807d9ee7cecf90d2a5c686028f
#
_cell.length_a   1.000
_cell.length_b   1.000
_cell.length_c   1.000
_cell.angle_alpha   90.00
_cell.angle_beta   90.00
_cell.angle_gamma   90.00
#
_symmetry.space_group_name_H-M   'P 1'
#
loop_
_entity.id
_entity.type
_entity.pdbx_description
1 polymer ?
#
loop_
_entity_poly.entity_id
_entity_poly.type
_entity_poly.pdbx_seq_one_letter_code
_entity_poly.pdbx_strand_id
1 'polypeptide(L)'
;MVVSRFTSGLRASSFVEFGSPDAPGDPRKWRFLEERLTDLGIRFSPQPDRWVGPRPTLPDYLPAIGRLQRDPRILYAFGHQHLGLTMAAVTSELTTALAEGVEPSIDLAPFRIERFAGG
;
A
#
# COMPACT_ATOMS: atom_id res chain seq x y z
N MET A 1 4.79 6.82 -13.99
CA MET A 1 6.05 6.17 -13.55
C MET A 1 6.67 7.00 -12.44
N VAL A 2 7.19 6.35 -11.41
CA VAL A 2 7.94 6.98 -10.31
C VAL A 2 9.35 6.39 -10.33
N VAL A 3 10.37 7.25 -10.24
CA VAL A 3 11.76 6.84 -10.11
C VAL A 3 12.26 7.32 -8.75
N SER A 4 12.71 6.39 -7.92
CA SER A 4 13.19 6.66 -6.56
C SER A 4 14.63 6.21 -6.41
N ARG A 5 15.44 7.03 -5.73
CA ARG A 5 16.82 6.69 -5.39
C ARG A 5 16.89 6.04 -4.03
N PHE A 6 17.56 4.90 -3.96
CA PHE A 6 17.88 4.17 -2.74
C PHE A 6 19.39 4.02 -2.61
N THR A 7 19.87 3.60 -1.46
CA THR A 7 21.29 3.26 -1.25
C THR A 7 21.74 2.11 -2.15
N SER A 8 20.83 1.18 -2.47
CA SER A 8 21.06 0.03 -3.35
C SER A 8 20.96 0.35 -4.85
N GLY A 9 20.57 1.58 -5.25
CA GLY A 9 20.42 1.96 -6.65
C GLY A 9 19.12 2.71 -6.94
N LEU A 10 18.71 2.72 -8.21
CA LEU A 10 17.46 3.32 -8.66
C LEU A 10 16.36 2.27 -8.74
N ARG A 11 15.16 2.67 -8.35
CA ARG A 11 13.94 1.88 -8.54
C ARG A 11 12.96 2.65 -9.40
N ALA A 12 12.55 2.06 -10.52
CA ALA A 12 11.44 2.53 -11.34
C ALA A 12 10.19 1.70 -11.03
N SER A 13 9.05 2.35 -10.82
CA SER A 13 7.76 1.69 -10.59
C SER A 13 6.65 2.43 -11.32
N SER A 14 5.60 1.72 -11.74
CA SER A 14 4.47 2.34 -12.43
C SER A 14 3.16 1.59 -12.16
N PHE A 15 2.97 0.42 -12.72
CA PHE A 15 1.67 -0.21 -12.87
C PHE A 15 1.05 -0.70 -11.56
N VAL A 16 -0.28 -0.56 -11.46
CA VAL A 16 -1.14 -1.24 -10.50
C VAL A 16 -2.09 -2.11 -11.31
N GLU A 17 -2.25 -3.36 -10.92
CA GLU A 17 -3.06 -4.36 -11.62
C GLU A 17 -4.02 -5.02 -10.64
N PHE A 18 -5.24 -5.29 -11.12
CA PHE A 18 -6.17 -6.16 -10.43
C PHE A 18 -6.01 -7.57 -10.99
N GLY A 19 -5.63 -8.51 -10.13
CA GLY A 19 -5.37 -9.89 -10.56
C GLY A 19 -5.02 -10.80 -9.39
N SER A 20 -4.67 -12.04 -9.70
CA SER A 20 -4.16 -12.97 -8.69
C SER A 20 -2.84 -12.46 -8.10
N PRO A 21 -2.64 -12.55 -6.77
CA PRO A 21 -1.38 -12.20 -6.12
C PRO A 21 -0.19 -13.04 -6.64
N ASP A 22 -0.48 -14.24 -7.17
CA ASP A 22 0.53 -15.17 -7.70
C ASP A 22 0.72 -15.03 -9.23
N ALA A 23 0.06 -14.06 -9.86
CA ALA A 23 0.21 -13.86 -11.30
C ALA A 23 1.65 -13.45 -11.64
N PRO A 24 2.26 -14.07 -12.68
CA PRO A 24 3.59 -13.67 -13.11
C PRO A 24 3.57 -12.25 -13.67
N GLY A 25 4.66 -11.52 -13.47
CA GLY A 25 4.81 -10.17 -14.01
C GLY A 25 4.77 -10.17 -15.55
N ASP A 26 4.07 -9.20 -16.13
CA ASP A 26 3.97 -9.05 -17.60
C ASP A 26 5.25 -8.42 -18.18
N PRO A 27 5.99 -9.14 -19.06
CA PRO A 27 7.22 -8.63 -19.66
C PRO A 27 7.06 -7.32 -20.43
N ARG A 28 5.86 -7.03 -20.97
CA ARG A 28 5.57 -5.80 -21.71
C ARG A 28 5.68 -4.56 -20.81
N LYS A 29 5.35 -4.70 -19.53
CA LYS A 29 5.39 -3.61 -18.55
C LYS A 29 6.81 -3.27 -18.16
N TRP A 30 7.66 -4.27 -18.00
CA TRP A 30 9.09 -4.04 -17.76
C TRP A 30 9.75 -3.36 -18.96
N ARG A 31 9.46 -3.81 -20.19
CA ARG A 31 9.93 -3.17 -21.41
C ARG A 31 9.50 -1.71 -21.47
N PHE A 32 8.24 -1.43 -21.19
CA PHE A 32 7.74 -0.05 -21.12
C PHE A 32 8.53 0.81 -20.11
N LEU A 33 8.83 0.29 -18.91
CA LEU A 33 9.62 1.02 -17.91
C LEU A 33 11.04 1.29 -18.39
N GLU A 34 11.69 0.31 -19.02
CA GLU A 34 13.02 0.42 -19.58
C GLU A 34 13.09 1.45 -20.72
N GLU A 35 12.10 1.46 -21.61
CA GLU A 35 11.94 2.48 -22.65
C GLU A 35 11.79 3.87 -22.05
N ARG A 36 10.93 4.04 -21.04
CA ARG A 36 10.74 5.33 -20.37
C ARG A 36 11.98 5.82 -19.63
N LEU A 37 12.75 4.93 -19.02
CA LEU A 37 14.02 5.28 -18.40
C LEU A 37 15.02 5.76 -19.46
N THR A 38 15.07 5.09 -20.61
CA THR A 38 15.92 5.46 -21.76
C THR A 38 15.54 6.83 -22.31
N ASP A 39 14.24 7.08 -22.53
CA ASP A 39 13.71 8.37 -23.00
C ASP A 39 14.10 9.54 -22.06
N LEU A 40 14.18 9.27 -20.76
CA LEU A 40 14.61 10.23 -19.75
C LEU A 40 16.14 10.36 -19.62
N GLY A 41 16.91 9.64 -20.44
CA GLY A 41 18.38 9.63 -20.36
C GLY A 41 18.93 8.95 -19.10
N ILE A 42 18.11 8.16 -18.41
CA ILE A 42 18.54 7.44 -17.20
C ILE A 42 19.20 6.13 -17.59
N ARG A 43 20.48 6.00 -17.26
CA ARG A 43 21.23 4.76 -17.46
C ARG A 43 20.92 3.76 -16.35
N PHE A 44 20.71 2.52 -16.73
CA PHE A 44 20.44 1.39 -15.83
C PHE A 44 21.18 0.13 -16.27
N SER A 45 21.22 -0.89 -15.42
CA SER A 45 21.88 -2.17 -15.74
C SER A 45 21.23 -2.85 -16.98
N PRO A 46 22.02 -3.48 -17.86
CA PRO A 46 21.49 -4.32 -18.94
C PRO A 46 20.61 -5.47 -18.46
N GLN A 47 20.78 -5.88 -17.22
CA GLN A 47 19.99 -6.90 -16.54
C GLN A 47 19.42 -6.32 -15.23
N PRO A 48 18.37 -5.48 -15.31
CA PRO A 48 17.76 -4.92 -14.13
C PRO A 48 16.99 -5.99 -13.36
N ASP A 49 17.02 -5.91 -12.04
CA ASP A 49 16.15 -6.70 -11.19
C ASP A 49 14.69 -6.34 -11.45
N ARG A 50 13.85 -7.35 -11.68
CA ARG A 50 12.43 -7.20 -11.94
C ARG A 50 11.63 -7.78 -10.80
N TRP A 51 10.68 -7.03 -10.29
CA TRP A 51 9.88 -7.42 -9.14
C TRP A 51 8.41 -7.05 -9.32
N VAL A 52 7.54 -7.95 -8.90
CA VAL A 52 6.09 -7.75 -8.77
C VAL A 52 5.71 -8.17 -7.36
N GLY A 53 4.84 -7.41 -6.72
CA GLY A 53 4.37 -7.75 -5.38
C GLY A 53 2.92 -7.37 -5.18
N PRO A 54 2.15 -8.24 -4.50
CA PRO A 54 0.76 -7.96 -4.17
C PRO A 54 0.68 -6.77 -3.22
N ARG A 55 -0.35 -5.96 -3.39
CA ARG A 55 -0.66 -4.81 -2.55
C ARG A 55 -2.05 -4.98 -1.98
N PRO A 56 -2.21 -5.06 -0.65
CA PRO A 56 -3.53 -5.11 -0.04
C PRO A 56 -4.24 -3.78 -0.28
N THR A 57 -5.38 -3.86 -0.96
CA THR A 57 -6.20 -2.69 -1.32
C THR A 57 -7.63 -2.97 -0.90
N LEU A 58 -8.27 -1.99 -0.26
CA LEU A 58 -9.69 -2.04 0.05
C LEU A 58 -10.49 -1.35 -1.06
N PRO A 59 -11.77 -1.73 -1.27
CA PRO A 59 -12.57 -1.26 -2.41
C PRO A 59 -12.72 0.26 -2.50
N ASP A 60 -12.76 0.94 -1.35
CA ASP A 60 -12.92 2.40 -1.24
C ASP A 60 -11.59 3.17 -1.12
N TYR A 61 -10.47 2.46 -1.22
CA TYR A 61 -9.13 3.04 -1.07
C TYR A 61 -8.80 3.65 0.30
N LEU A 62 -9.67 3.53 1.30
CA LEU A 62 -9.37 3.92 2.68
C LEU A 62 -8.83 2.73 3.48
N PRO A 63 -7.88 2.93 4.40
CA PRO A 63 -7.46 1.87 5.31
C PRO A 63 -8.59 1.46 6.25
N ALA A 64 -8.54 0.24 6.75
CA ALA A 64 -9.38 -0.19 7.86
C ALA A 64 -8.60 -0.03 9.16
N ILE A 65 -9.11 0.79 10.07
CA ILE A 65 -8.53 1.05 11.39
C ILE A 65 -9.65 1.08 12.41
N GLY A 66 -9.57 0.24 13.45
CA GLY A 66 -10.64 0.23 14.44
C GLY A 66 -10.57 -0.94 15.42
N ARG A 67 -11.65 -1.08 16.16
CA ARG A 67 -11.92 -2.18 17.09
C ARG A 67 -13.08 -3.00 16.55
N LEU A 68 -12.93 -4.33 16.50
CA LEU A 68 -13.95 -5.20 15.93
C LEU A 68 -15.20 -5.21 16.84
N GLN A 69 -16.39 -4.91 16.29
CA GLN A 69 -17.62 -4.79 17.06
C GLN A 69 -18.02 -6.09 17.75
N ARG A 70 -17.88 -7.23 17.05
CA ARG A 70 -18.23 -8.56 17.60
C ARG A 70 -17.28 -9.06 18.69
N ASP A 71 -16.05 -8.56 18.73
CA ASP A 71 -15.07 -8.85 19.78
C ASP A 71 -14.17 -7.62 20.00
N PRO A 72 -14.51 -6.77 20.97
CA PRO A 72 -13.78 -5.53 21.23
C PRO A 72 -12.30 -5.71 21.68
N ARG A 73 -11.88 -6.94 21.94
CA ARG A 73 -10.47 -7.24 22.25
C ARG A 73 -9.57 -7.24 20.99
N ILE A 74 -10.19 -7.32 19.82
CA ILE A 74 -9.46 -7.34 18.54
C ILE A 74 -9.40 -5.92 17.97
N LEU A 75 -8.17 -5.42 17.83
CA LEU A 75 -7.87 -4.19 17.08
C LEU A 75 -7.37 -4.57 15.68
N TYR A 76 -7.67 -3.73 14.72
CA TYR A 76 -7.20 -3.93 13.35
C TYR A 76 -6.70 -2.62 12.75
N ALA A 77 -5.64 -2.73 11.91
CA ALA A 77 -5.11 -1.64 11.09
C ALA A 77 -4.47 -2.24 9.84
N PHE A 78 -5.11 -2.11 8.68
CA PHE A 78 -4.62 -2.66 7.42
C PHE A 78 -5.21 -1.95 6.19
N GLY A 79 -4.73 -2.32 4.99
CA GLY A 79 -5.28 -1.79 3.75
C GLY A 79 -4.76 -0.40 3.37
N HIS A 80 -3.60 0.01 3.86
CA HIS A 80 -2.97 1.32 3.59
C HIS A 80 -2.39 1.46 2.17
N GLN A 81 -2.55 0.46 1.32
CA GLN A 81 -2.06 0.44 -0.07
C GLN A 81 -0.56 0.79 -0.17
N HIS A 82 -0.22 1.84 -0.94
CA HIS A 82 1.15 2.33 -1.10
C HIS A 82 1.57 3.35 -0.03
N LEU A 83 0.66 3.73 0.87
CA LEU A 83 0.88 4.74 1.90
C LEU A 83 1.23 4.16 3.28
N GLY A 84 1.35 2.83 3.42
CA GLY A 84 1.55 2.19 4.71
C GLY A 84 2.73 2.74 5.51
N LEU A 85 3.87 2.95 4.87
CA LEU A 85 5.04 3.55 5.54
C LEU A 85 4.79 5.02 5.91
N THR A 86 4.21 5.79 5.01
CA THR A 86 3.88 7.21 5.24
C THR A 86 2.90 7.39 6.38
N MET A 87 1.91 6.50 6.49
CA MET A 87 0.85 6.56 7.49
C MET A 87 1.20 5.80 8.79
N ALA A 88 2.36 5.19 8.89
CA ALA A 88 2.72 4.34 10.03
C ALA A 88 2.62 5.08 11.36
N ALA A 89 3.13 6.31 11.45
CA ALA A 89 3.11 7.10 12.68
C ALA A 89 1.68 7.41 13.14
N VAL A 90 0.84 7.96 12.27
CA VAL A 90 -0.55 8.29 12.61
C VAL A 90 -1.37 7.02 12.90
N THR A 91 -1.15 5.94 12.17
CA THR A 91 -1.82 4.66 12.44
C THR A 91 -1.43 4.10 13.81
N SER A 92 -0.15 4.23 14.19
CA SER A 92 0.32 3.83 15.51
C SER A 92 -0.35 4.64 16.63
N GLU A 93 -0.43 5.96 16.49
CA GLU A 93 -1.12 6.86 17.42
C GLU A 93 -2.59 6.43 17.60
N LEU A 94 -3.32 6.26 16.49
CA LEU A 94 -4.74 5.88 16.52
C LEU A 94 -4.97 4.50 17.14
N THR A 95 -4.13 3.51 16.81
CA THR A 95 -4.25 2.16 17.38
C THR A 95 -3.87 2.13 18.86
N THR A 96 -2.92 2.95 19.30
CA THR A 96 -2.57 3.09 20.70
C THR A 96 -3.74 3.71 21.48
N ALA A 97 -4.33 4.80 20.97
CA ALA A 97 -5.51 5.41 21.59
C ALA A 97 -6.66 4.40 21.76
N LEU A 98 -6.92 3.61 20.71
CA LEU A 98 -7.90 2.53 20.79
C LEU A 98 -7.53 1.47 21.83
N ALA A 99 -6.26 1.08 21.95
CA ALA A 99 -5.81 0.08 22.91
C ALA A 99 -5.98 0.57 24.36
N GLU A 100 -5.68 1.82 24.62
CA GLU A 100 -5.78 2.47 25.93
C GLU A 100 -7.20 2.92 26.28
N GLY A 101 -8.15 2.81 25.33
CA GLY A 101 -9.53 3.26 25.54
C GLY A 101 -9.66 4.79 25.58
N VAL A 102 -8.70 5.51 25.01
CA VAL A 102 -8.72 6.96 24.84
C VAL A 102 -9.36 7.30 23.50
N GLU A 103 -10.02 8.44 23.42
CA GLU A 103 -10.62 8.91 22.17
C GLU A 103 -9.52 9.25 21.14
N PRO A 104 -9.56 8.65 19.93
CA PRO A 104 -8.60 8.95 18.87
C PRO A 104 -8.67 10.42 18.42
N SER A 105 -7.55 10.95 17.94
CA SER A 105 -7.41 12.34 17.47
C SER A 105 -8.27 12.68 16.23
N ILE A 106 -8.81 11.67 15.56
CA ILE A 106 -9.74 11.82 14.42
C ILE A 106 -10.92 10.85 14.56
N ASP A 107 -12.05 11.18 13.90
CA ASP A 107 -13.19 10.25 13.78
C ASP A 107 -12.80 9.02 12.97
N LEU A 108 -12.90 7.83 13.58
CA LEU A 108 -12.62 6.55 12.95
C LEU A 108 -13.84 5.88 12.30
N ALA A 109 -15.03 6.48 12.35
CA ALA A 109 -16.23 5.91 11.73
C ALA A 109 -16.04 5.58 10.23
N PRO A 110 -15.39 6.43 9.40
CA PRO A 110 -15.13 6.12 7.99
C PRO A 110 -14.13 4.98 7.78
N PHE A 111 -13.36 4.61 8.79
CA PHE A 111 -12.30 3.61 8.71
C PHE A 111 -12.70 2.25 9.31
N ARG A 112 -13.92 2.12 9.82
CA ARG A 112 -14.41 0.85 10.38
C ARG A 112 -14.55 -0.21 9.30
N ILE A 113 -14.20 -1.47 9.62
CA ILE A 113 -14.35 -2.59 8.68
C ILE A 113 -15.83 -2.88 8.36
N GLU A 114 -16.71 -2.58 9.31
CA GLU A 114 -18.16 -2.77 9.19
C GLU A 114 -18.78 -1.90 8.08
N ARG A 115 -18.08 -0.88 7.56
CA ARG A 115 -18.53 -0.10 6.40
C ARG A 115 -18.75 -0.93 5.14
N PHE A 116 -18.21 -2.14 5.09
CA PHE A 116 -18.42 -3.11 4.02
C PHE A 116 -19.52 -4.13 4.31
N ALA A 117 -20.15 -4.11 5.48
CA ALA A 117 -21.13 -5.12 5.89
C ALA A 117 -22.56 -4.88 5.34
N GLY A 118 -22.76 -3.92 4.47
CA GLY A 118 -24.07 -3.53 3.93
C GLY A 118 -24.24 -3.71 2.42
N GLY A 119 -23.44 -4.57 1.77
CA GLY A 119 -23.51 -4.88 0.35
C GLY A 119 -24.15 -6.24 0.11
#